data_192920cce32be5cfae1e70393a75c8e9
#
_entry.id   192920cce32be5cfae1e70393a75c8e9
#
_cell.length_a   1.000
_cell.length_b   1.000
_cell.length_c   1.000
_cell.angle_alpha   90.00
_cell.angle_beta   90.00
_cell.angle_gamma   90.00
#
_symmetry.space_group_name_H-M   'P 1'
#
loop_
_entity.id
_entity.type
_entity.pdbx_description
1 polymer ?
#
loop_
_entity_poly.entity_id
_entity_poly.type
_entity_poly.pdbx_seq_one_letter_code
_entity_poly.pdbx_strand_id
1 'polypeptide(L)'
;QVGVPYIVVFMNKCDMVDDEELLELVEMEIRELLSEYDFPGDDIPVIQGSALKALEDPSSEWGDKIMELMDAVDSYIPDPQRDTDKPFVMPVEDVFSITGRGTVATGRVEAGVLHVSDEVEIVGIKEETRKVVVTGIEMFRKLLDEAQAGDNIGALLRGVQRNEIERGQVLAKPGTITCHTKFTAQVYVLTKDEGGRHTPFFNNYRPQFYFRTTDVTGVCNLPEGTEMCMPGDNIEMTIELIHPIAMAQGLTFAIREGGRTVGSGRVATVIE
;
A
#
# COMPACT_ATOMS: atom_id res chain seq x y z
N GLN A 1 -9.45 5.21 3.81
CA GLN A 1 -8.18 4.99 4.52
C GLN A 1 -7.05 4.55 3.59
N VAL A 2 -7.32 3.71 2.59
CA VAL A 2 -6.33 3.24 1.61
C VAL A 2 -6.16 4.18 0.42
N GLY A 3 -6.98 5.23 0.30
CA GLY A 3 -6.88 6.22 -0.77
C GLY A 3 -7.24 5.69 -2.16
N VAL A 4 -8.20 4.78 -2.25
CA VAL A 4 -8.71 4.28 -3.54
C VAL A 4 -9.48 5.40 -4.24
N PRO A 5 -9.07 5.83 -5.46
CA PRO A 5 -9.70 6.98 -6.12
C PRO A 5 -10.97 6.62 -6.92
N TYR A 6 -11.14 5.36 -7.33
CA TYR A 6 -12.25 4.90 -8.16
C TYR A 6 -12.81 3.59 -7.64
N ILE A 7 -14.13 3.43 -7.73
CA ILE A 7 -14.86 2.23 -7.29
C ILE A 7 -15.84 1.83 -8.38
N VAL A 8 -15.91 0.53 -8.69
CA VAL A 8 -16.98 -0.10 -9.45
C VAL A 8 -17.62 -1.15 -8.55
N VAL A 9 -18.93 -1.23 -8.54
CA VAL A 9 -19.67 -2.11 -7.64
C VAL A 9 -20.23 -3.30 -8.40
N PHE A 10 -19.99 -4.51 -7.88
CA PHE A 10 -20.67 -5.72 -8.31
C PHE A 10 -21.60 -6.22 -7.20
N MET A 11 -22.90 -6.06 -7.38
CA MET A 11 -23.92 -6.54 -6.46
C MET A 11 -24.14 -8.02 -6.71
N ASN A 12 -23.49 -8.84 -5.90
CA ASN A 12 -23.44 -10.30 -6.07
C ASN A 12 -24.65 -11.01 -5.44
N LYS A 13 -24.90 -12.26 -5.86
CA LYS A 13 -25.93 -13.16 -5.35
C LYS A 13 -27.36 -12.71 -5.69
N CYS A 14 -27.55 -11.96 -6.77
CA CYS A 14 -28.88 -11.55 -7.21
C CYS A 14 -29.78 -12.74 -7.61
N ASP A 15 -29.18 -13.90 -7.94
CA ASP A 15 -29.92 -15.16 -8.16
C ASP A 15 -30.68 -15.69 -6.95
N MET A 16 -30.40 -15.18 -5.76
CA MET A 16 -31.06 -15.58 -4.50
C MET A 16 -32.21 -14.65 -4.10
N VAL A 17 -32.44 -13.59 -4.86
CA VAL A 17 -33.44 -12.55 -4.57
C VAL A 17 -34.44 -12.49 -5.71
N ASP A 18 -35.72 -12.82 -5.40
CA ASP A 18 -36.81 -12.79 -6.40
C ASP A 18 -37.56 -11.44 -6.43
N ASP A 19 -37.15 -10.50 -5.59
CA ASP A 19 -37.80 -9.19 -5.42
C ASP A 19 -36.88 -8.08 -6.02
N GLU A 20 -37.29 -7.55 -7.16
CA GLU A 20 -36.58 -6.47 -7.87
C GLU A 20 -36.56 -5.17 -7.04
N GLU A 21 -37.64 -4.87 -6.28
CA GLU A 21 -37.69 -3.66 -5.44
C GLU A 21 -36.63 -3.72 -4.32
N LEU A 22 -36.34 -4.92 -3.82
CA LEU A 22 -35.27 -5.11 -2.82
C LEU A 22 -33.88 -4.88 -3.43
N LEU A 23 -33.64 -5.30 -4.67
CA LEU A 23 -32.37 -5.06 -5.34
C LEU A 23 -32.16 -3.56 -5.61
N GLU A 24 -33.22 -2.85 -6.05
CA GLU A 24 -33.18 -1.40 -6.23
C GLU A 24 -32.91 -0.66 -4.92
N LEU A 25 -33.52 -1.10 -3.82
CA LEU A 25 -33.28 -0.51 -2.51
C LEU A 25 -31.82 -0.67 -2.05
N VAL A 26 -31.26 -1.87 -2.20
CA VAL A 26 -29.86 -2.15 -1.87
C VAL A 26 -28.89 -1.30 -2.73
N GLU A 27 -29.20 -1.15 -4.02
CA GLU A 27 -28.40 -0.28 -4.90
C GLU A 27 -28.44 1.19 -4.42
N MET A 28 -29.62 1.67 -4.03
CA MET A 28 -29.79 3.03 -3.51
C MET A 28 -28.98 3.23 -2.22
N GLU A 29 -29.03 2.30 -1.28
CA GLU A 29 -28.24 2.34 -0.04
C GLU A 29 -26.72 2.36 -0.32
N ILE A 30 -26.27 1.57 -1.30
CA ILE A 30 -24.84 1.57 -1.73
C ILE A 30 -24.46 2.93 -2.26
N ARG A 31 -25.28 3.55 -3.11
CA ARG A 31 -25.02 4.88 -3.70
C ARG A 31 -24.98 5.97 -2.64
N GLU A 32 -25.90 5.95 -1.67
CA GLU A 32 -25.90 6.85 -0.53
C GLU A 32 -24.64 6.70 0.33
N LEU A 33 -24.27 5.45 0.64
CA LEU A 33 -23.05 5.16 1.40
C LEU A 33 -21.79 5.66 0.69
N LEU A 34 -21.67 5.46 -0.62
CA LEU A 34 -20.53 5.94 -1.40
C LEU A 34 -20.47 7.46 -1.43
N SER A 35 -21.62 8.14 -1.51
CA SER A 35 -21.72 9.60 -1.45
C SER A 35 -21.32 10.15 -0.08
N GLU A 36 -21.63 9.45 1.01
CA GLU A 36 -21.19 9.81 2.37
C GLU A 36 -19.65 9.78 2.52
N TYR A 37 -18.97 8.92 1.73
CA TYR A 37 -17.51 8.84 1.67
C TYR A 37 -16.87 9.67 0.55
N ASP A 38 -17.57 10.69 0.04
CA ASP A 38 -17.10 11.61 -1.01
C ASP A 38 -16.84 10.96 -2.38
N PHE A 39 -17.40 9.77 -2.66
CA PHE A 39 -17.44 9.21 -4.01
C PHE A 39 -18.67 9.71 -4.77
N PRO A 40 -18.62 9.80 -6.12
CA PRO A 40 -19.78 10.22 -6.92
C PRO A 40 -20.82 9.08 -7.02
N GLY A 41 -21.53 8.79 -5.91
CA GLY A 41 -22.40 7.64 -5.77
C GLY A 41 -23.42 7.45 -6.89
N ASP A 42 -23.97 8.56 -7.44
CA ASP A 42 -24.94 8.50 -8.53
C ASP A 42 -24.32 8.05 -9.87
N ASP A 43 -23.04 8.36 -10.10
CA ASP A 43 -22.33 8.11 -11.36
C ASP A 43 -21.53 6.79 -11.36
N ILE A 44 -21.39 6.15 -10.19
CA ILE A 44 -20.62 4.90 -10.05
C ILE A 44 -21.36 3.75 -10.76
N PRO A 45 -20.67 2.97 -11.61
CA PRO A 45 -21.24 1.76 -12.19
C PRO A 45 -21.58 0.72 -11.11
N VAL A 46 -22.83 0.28 -11.08
CA VAL A 46 -23.31 -0.81 -10.23
C VAL A 46 -23.85 -1.91 -11.14
N ILE A 47 -23.23 -3.07 -11.12
CA ILE A 47 -23.61 -4.23 -11.91
C ILE A 47 -24.24 -5.29 -11.00
N GLN A 48 -25.46 -5.69 -11.30
CA GLN A 48 -26.17 -6.76 -10.60
C GLN A 48 -25.83 -8.11 -11.24
N GLY A 49 -25.49 -9.12 -10.42
CA GLY A 49 -25.14 -10.42 -10.95
C GLY A 49 -25.02 -11.55 -9.95
N SER A 50 -24.65 -12.72 -10.43
CA SER A 50 -24.30 -13.89 -9.62
C SER A 50 -23.01 -14.52 -10.12
N ALA A 51 -21.94 -14.32 -9.36
CA ALA A 51 -20.63 -14.88 -9.70
C ALA A 51 -20.65 -16.43 -9.69
N LEU A 52 -21.45 -17.03 -8.80
CA LEU A 52 -21.59 -18.50 -8.77
C LEU A 52 -22.26 -19.03 -10.03
N LYS A 53 -23.37 -18.43 -10.44
CA LYS A 53 -24.10 -18.84 -11.65
C LYS A 53 -23.28 -18.60 -12.93
N ALA A 54 -22.54 -17.51 -13.00
CA ALA A 54 -21.60 -17.24 -14.08
C ALA A 54 -20.46 -18.29 -14.14
N LEU A 55 -19.98 -18.77 -13.00
CA LEU A 55 -18.95 -19.82 -12.94
C LEU A 55 -19.53 -21.20 -13.37
N GLU A 56 -20.76 -21.53 -12.98
CA GLU A 56 -21.46 -22.77 -13.35
C GLU A 56 -21.74 -22.81 -14.85
N ASP A 57 -22.18 -21.70 -15.43
CA ASP A 57 -22.43 -21.55 -16.88
C ASP A 57 -21.97 -20.16 -17.37
N PRO A 58 -20.72 -20.07 -17.88
CA PRO A 58 -20.19 -18.81 -18.43
C PRO A 58 -20.93 -18.28 -19.66
N SER A 59 -21.77 -19.09 -20.30
CA SER A 59 -22.57 -18.69 -21.48
C SER A 59 -23.96 -18.17 -21.13
N SER A 60 -24.30 -18.15 -19.84
CA SER A 60 -25.59 -17.66 -19.35
C SER A 60 -25.62 -16.12 -19.27
N GLU A 61 -26.80 -15.56 -19.02
CA GLU A 61 -26.98 -14.13 -18.70
C GLU A 61 -26.08 -13.65 -17.55
N TRP A 62 -25.76 -14.52 -16.59
CA TRP A 62 -24.86 -14.23 -15.48
C TRP A 62 -23.40 -14.08 -15.94
N GLY A 63 -23.00 -14.84 -16.97
CA GLY A 63 -21.70 -14.67 -17.63
C GLY A 63 -21.61 -13.33 -18.33
N ASP A 64 -22.68 -12.89 -19.00
CA ASP A 64 -22.77 -11.57 -19.62
C ASP A 64 -22.61 -10.44 -18.59
N LYS A 65 -23.17 -10.61 -17.37
CA LYS A 65 -22.99 -9.65 -16.27
C LYS A 65 -21.56 -9.54 -15.77
N ILE A 66 -20.79 -10.62 -15.84
CA ILE A 66 -19.34 -10.54 -15.55
C ILE A 66 -18.60 -9.75 -16.65
N MET A 67 -18.98 -9.91 -17.92
CA MET A 67 -18.40 -9.12 -19.01
C MET A 67 -18.79 -7.64 -18.89
N GLU A 68 -20.04 -7.34 -18.53
CA GLU A 68 -20.49 -5.97 -18.23
C GLU A 68 -19.68 -5.32 -17.11
N LEU A 69 -19.36 -6.09 -16.04
CA LEU A 69 -18.46 -5.62 -14.98
C LEU A 69 -17.07 -5.29 -15.53
N MET A 70 -16.51 -6.14 -16.39
CA MET A 70 -15.18 -5.89 -16.98
C MET A 70 -15.19 -4.66 -17.88
N ASP A 71 -16.22 -4.49 -18.71
CA ASP A 71 -16.40 -3.30 -19.54
C ASP A 71 -16.55 -2.02 -18.69
N ALA A 72 -17.26 -2.10 -17.55
CA ALA A 72 -17.38 -1.00 -16.62
C ALA A 72 -16.02 -0.66 -15.96
N VAL A 73 -15.22 -1.67 -15.58
CA VAL A 73 -13.85 -1.45 -15.06
C VAL A 73 -12.98 -0.76 -16.11
N ASP A 74 -12.98 -1.26 -17.34
CA ASP A 74 -12.14 -0.73 -18.42
C ASP A 74 -12.53 0.70 -18.85
N SER A 75 -13.82 1.04 -18.75
CA SER A 75 -14.32 2.37 -19.16
C SER A 75 -14.33 3.41 -18.07
N TYR A 76 -14.56 3.01 -16.81
CA TYR A 76 -14.73 3.93 -15.69
C TYR A 76 -13.44 4.19 -14.91
N ILE A 77 -12.57 3.17 -14.78
CA ILE A 77 -11.29 3.30 -14.06
C ILE A 77 -10.21 3.72 -15.06
N PRO A 78 -9.63 4.93 -14.93
CA PRO A 78 -8.58 5.37 -15.85
C PRO A 78 -7.29 4.56 -15.65
N ASP A 79 -6.49 4.45 -16.70
CA ASP A 79 -5.15 3.87 -16.60
C ASP A 79 -4.33 4.59 -15.52
N PRO A 80 -3.69 3.86 -14.61
CA PRO A 80 -2.90 4.46 -13.54
C PRO A 80 -1.70 5.22 -14.11
N GLN A 81 -1.52 6.45 -13.67
CA GLN A 81 -0.29 7.19 -13.96
C GLN A 81 0.86 6.57 -13.17
N ARG A 82 1.86 6.08 -13.91
CA ARG A 82 3.04 5.44 -13.33
C ARG A 82 4.14 6.47 -13.15
N ASP A 83 4.70 6.53 -11.94
CA ASP A 83 5.80 7.45 -11.56
C ASP A 83 7.15 6.98 -12.14
N THR A 84 7.26 6.84 -13.45
CA THR A 84 8.47 6.33 -14.13
C THR A 84 9.62 7.33 -14.17
N ASP A 85 9.34 8.62 -14.08
CA ASP A 85 10.34 9.69 -14.12
C ASP A 85 11.08 9.90 -12.80
N LYS A 86 10.57 9.30 -11.71
CA LYS A 86 11.21 9.33 -10.39
C LYS A 86 12.36 8.33 -10.31
N PRO A 87 13.29 8.49 -9.36
CA PRO A 87 14.28 7.46 -9.06
C PRO A 87 13.64 6.12 -8.72
N PHE A 88 14.26 5.02 -9.15
CA PHE A 88 13.78 3.67 -8.84
C PHE A 88 13.71 3.40 -7.35
N VAL A 89 12.57 2.84 -6.91
CA VAL A 89 12.30 2.40 -5.54
C VAL A 89 11.43 1.14 -5.58
N MET A 90 11.86 0.10 -4.90
CA MET A 90 11.09 -1.15 -4.72
C MET A 90 11.20 -1.64 -3.27
N PRO A 91 10.14 -1.58 -2.47
CA PRO A 91 10.09 -2.24 -1.16
C PRO A 91 10.23 -3.75 -1.30
N VAL A 92 11.05 -4.35 -0.44
CA VAL A 92 11.26 -5.80 -0.43
C VAL A 92 10.13 -6.47 0.34
N GLU A 93 9.40 -7.36 -0.31
CA GLU A 93 8.28 -8.14 0.26
C GLU A 93 8.73 -9.52 0.71
N ASP A 94 9.54 -10.20 -0.11
CA ASP A 94 10.08 -11.52 0.22
C ASP A 94 11.47 -11.70 -0.40
N VAL A 95 12.24 -12.63 0.18
CA VAL A 95 13.61 -12.93 -0.26
C VAL A 95 13.83 -14.43 -0.28
N PHE A 96 14.29 -14.95 -1.39
CA PHE A 96 14.65 -16.36 -1.52
C PHE A 96 15.91 -16.54 -2.39
N SER A 97 16.49 -17.74 -2.34
CA SER A 97 17.66 -18.08 -3.15
C SER A 97 17.29 -19.09 -4.23
N ILE A 98 17.81 -18.88 -5.41
CA ILE A 98 17.75 -19.86 -6.51
C ILE A 98 19.14 -20.49 -6.63
N THR A 99 19.20 -21.82 -6.47
CA THR A 99 20.47 -22.57 -6.57
C THR A 99 21.15 -22.31 -7.90
N GLY A 100 22.41 -21.86 -7.84
CA GLY A 100 23.22 -21.56 -9.02
C GLY A 100 22.91 -20.23 -9.72
N ARG A 101 21.90 -19.47 -9.26
CA ARG A 101 21.55 -18.15 -9.84
C ARG A 101 21.77 -16.99 -8.88
N GLY A 102 21.49 -17.15 -7.60
CA GLY A 102 21.72 -16.12 -6.57
C GLY A 102 20.49 -15.80 -5.72
N THR A 103 20.48 -14.64 -5.12
CA THR A 103 19.40 -14.14 -4.25
C THR A 103 18.39 -13.36 -5.06
N VAL A 104 17.11 -13.62 -4.84
CA VAL A 104 16.00 -12.90 -5.47
C VAL A 104 15.26 -12.14 -4.37
N ALA A 105 15.08 -10.84 -4.59
CA ALA A 105 14.17 -9.99 -3.81
C ALA A 105 12.92 -9.74 -4.64
N THR A 106 11.75 -9.99 -4.05
CA THR A 106 10.47 -9.69 -4.70
C THR A 106 9.84 -8.45 -4.10
N GLY A 107 9.10 -7.73 -4.91
CA GLY A 107 8.34 -6.56 -4.48
C GLY A 107 7.65 -5.86 -5.65
N ARG A 108 6.82 -4.90 -5.30
CA ARG A 108 6.23 -4.00 -6.28
C ARG A 108 7.13 -2.77 -6.47
N VAL A 109 7.43 -2.45 -7.70
CA VAL A 109 8.14 -1.19 -8.02
C VAL A 109 7.24 -0.02 -7.65
N GLU A 110 7.65 0.78 -6.67
CA GLU A 110 6.91 1.95 -6.17
C GLU A 110 7.07 3.14 -7.12
N ALA A 111 8.29 3.35 -7.62
CA ALA A 111 8.63 4.45 -8.52
C ALA A 111 9.82 4.10 -9.42
N GLY A 112 9.94 4.82 -10.53
CA GLY A 112 11.07 4.74 -11.45
C GLY A 112 11.04 3.53 -12.38
N VAL A 113 12.17 3.32 -13.03
CA VAL A 113 12.44 2.20 -13.93
C VAL A 113 13.72 1.51 -13.49
N LEU A 114 13.72 0.18 -13.55
CA LEU A 114 14.85 -0.69 -13.24
C LEU A 114 15.23 -1.47 -14.51
N HIS A 115 16.51 -1.48 -14.86
CA HIS A 115 17.04 -2.30 -15.97
C HIS A 115 17.92 -3.42 -15.44
N VAL A 116 18.06 -4.47 -16.23
CA VAL A 116 19.08 -5.48 -16.00
C VAL A 116 20.46 -4.83 -16.12
N SER A 117 21.34 -5.15 -15.19
CA SER A 117 22.67 -4.58 -14.98
C SER A 117 22.73 -3.25 -14.21
N ASP A 118 21.60 -2.71 -13.80
CA ASP A 118 21.60 -1.55 -12.91
C ASP A 118 22.22 -1.87 -11.54
N GLU A 119 22.94 -0.90 -10.97
CA GLU A 119 23.37 -0.91 -9.58
C GLU A 119 22.25 -0.30 -8.73
N VAL A 120 21.86 -1.00 -7.67
CA VAL A 120 20.88 -0.54 -6.68
C VAL A 120 21.47 -0.61 -5.28
N GLU A 121 20.92 0.17 -4.36
CA GLU A 121 21.25 0.12 -2.93
C GLU A 121 20.16 -0.60 -2.15
N ILE A 122 20.56 -1.46 -1.20
CA ILE A 122 19.71 -2.02 -0.17
C ILE A 122 19.72 -1.06 1.00
N VAL A 123 18.55 -0.50 1.34
CA VAL A 123 18.38 0.59 2.33
C VAL A 123 17.34 0.19 3.36
N GLY A 124 17.55 0.50 4.63
CA GLY A 124 16.58 0.28 5.72
C GLY A 124 16.99 -0.85 6.66
N ILE A 125 16.43 -0.78 7.89
CA ILE A 125 16.64 -1.72 9.02
C ILE A 125 18.07 -1.67 9.56
N LYS A 126 19.07 -1.57 8.69
CA LYS A 126 20.49 -1.42 9.02
C LYS A 126 20.95 0.00 8.67
N GLU A 127 21.89 0.52 9.43
CA GLU A 127 22.47 1.84 9.17
C GLU A 127 23.31 1.85 7.89
N GLU A 128 24.00 0.71 7.63
CA GLU A 128 24.86 0.58 6.45
C GLU A 128 24.03 0.21 5.21
N THR A 129 24.18 1.00 4.17
CA THR A 129 23.65 0.68 2.83
C THR A 129 24.60 -0.22 2.08
N ARG A 130 24.08 -1.09 1.22
CA ARG A 130 24.87 -1.99 0.40
C ARG A 130 24.49 -1.88 -1.05
N LYS A 131 25.48 -1.68 -1.92
CA LYS A 131 25.31 -1.69 -3.37
C LYS A 131 25.35 -3.10 -3.92
N VAL A 132 24.41 -3.40 -4.79
CA VAL A 132 24.27 -4.69 -5.48
C VAL A 132 23.90 -4.46 -6.94
N VAL A 133 24.20 -5.45 -7.80
CA VAL A 133 23.84 -5.39 -9.21
C VAL A 133 22.67 -6.31 -9.50
N VAL A 134 21.68 -5.80 -10.21
CA VAL A 134 20.54 -6.56 -10.72
C VAL A 134 20.96 -7.35 -11.94
N THR A 135 20.95 -8.68 -11.86
CA THR A 135 21.39 -9.57 -12.95
C THR A 135 20.25 -10.18 -13.74
N GLY A 136 19.01 -9.98 -13.31
CA GLY A 136 17.82 -10.41 -14.00
C GLY A 136 16.57 -9.86 -13.34
N ILE A 137 15.53 -9.71 -14.14
CA ILE A 137 14.21 -9.27 -13.71
C ILE A 137 13.21 -10.31 -14.22
N GLU A 138 12.31 -10.76 -13.36
CA GLU A 138 11.29 -11.75 -13.70
C GLU A 138 9.90 -11.28 -13.21
N MET A 139 8.90 -11.38 -14.09
CA MET A 139 7.50 -11.14 -13.77
C MET A 139 6.64 -12.21 -14.45
N PHE A 140 5.74 -12.87 -13.70
CA PHE A 140 4.88 -13.96 -14.20
C PHE A 140 5.64 -15.06 -14.95
N ARG A 141 6.82 -15.47 -14.43
CA ARG A 141 7.72 -16.46 -15.03
C ARG A 141 8.30 -16.07 -16.40
N LYS A 142 8.29 -14.78 -16.73
CA LYS A 142 8.92 -14.23 -17.93
C LYS A 142 10.09 -13.34 -17.50
N LEU A 143 11.22 -13.50 -18.19
CA LEU A 143 12.37 -12.63 -18.05
C LEU A 143 12.07 -11.31 -18.77
N LEU A 144 12.43 -10.21 -18.12
CA LEU A 144 12.27 -8.86 -18.63
C LEU A 144 13.63 -8.19 -18.68
N ASP A 145 13.80 -7.26 -19.62
CA ASP A 145 14.98 -6.40 -19.70
C ASP A 145 14.85 -5.20 -18.75
N GLU A 146 13.61 -4.77 -18.50
CA GLU A 146 13.27 -3.66 -17.61
C GLU A 146 11.99 -3.90 -16.84
N ALA A 147 11.82 -3.18 -15.73
CA ALA A 147 10.58 -3.08 -14.96
C ALA A 147 10.32 -1.64 -14.55
N GLN A 148 9.07 -1.25 -14.45
CA GLN A 148 8.66 0.13 -14.15
C GLN A 148 7.69 0.21 -12.98
N ALA A 149 7.47 1.42 -12.49
CA ALA A 149 6.51 1.71 -11.42
C ALA A 149 5.17 0.98 -11.66
N GLY A 150 4.71 0.25 -10.63
CA GLY A 150 3.50 -0.58 -10.67
C GLY A 150 3.72 -2.06 -10.95
N ASP A 151 4.87 -2.46 -11.47
CA ASP A 151 5.17 -3.87 -11.75
C ASP A 151 5.53 -4.64 -10.47
N ASN A 152 4.99 -5.85 -10.32
CA ASN A 152 5.41 -6.80 -9.29
C ASN A 152 6.48 -7.73 -9.87
N ILE A 153 7.69 -7.65 -9.34
CA ILE A 153 8.84 -8.35 -9.92
C ILE A 153 9.64 -9.16 -8.89
N GLY A 154 10.41 -10.10 -9.41
CA GLY A 154 11.56 -10.67 -8.73
C GLY A 154 12.85 -10.12 -9.34
N ALA A 155 13.62 -9.39 -8.55
CA ALA A 155 14.94 -8.90 -8.95
C ALA A 155 16.03 -9.87 -8.49
N LEU A 156 16.77 -10.44 -9.43
CA LEU A 156 17.91 -11.31 -9.16
C LEU A 156 19.13 -10.43 -8.86
N LEU A 157 19.67 -10.57 -7.67
CA LEU A 157 20.74 -9.75 -7.13
C LEU A 157 22.06 -10.52 -7.08
N ARG A 158 23.13 -9.89 -7.55
CA ARG A 158 24.50 -10.39 -7.45
C ARG A 158 25.25 -9.71 -6.32
N GLY A 159 26.03 -10.50 -5.56
CA GLY A 159 26.90 -9.97 -4.50
C GLY A 159 26.21 -9.85 -3.15
N VAL A 160 25.03 -10.42 -2.98
CA VAL A 160 24.29 -10.46 -1.70
C VAL A 160 23.76 -11.87 -1.44
N GLN A 161 23.85 -12.32 -0.19
CA GLN A 161 23.26 -13.58 0.26
C GLN A 161 21.87 -13.35 0.84
N ARG A 162 21.03 -14.40 0.88
CA ARG A 162 19.66 -14.31 1.38
C ARG A 162 19.55 -13.72 2.80
N ASN A 163 20.50 -14.01 3.68
CA ASN A 163 20.52 -13.54 5.07
C ASN A 163 21.05 -12.10 5.22
N GLU A 164 21.48 -11.47 4.14
CA GLU A 164 21.98 -10.10 4.12
C GLU A 164 20.94 -9.07 3.68
N ILE A 165 19.82 -9.54 3.11
CA ILE A 165 18.65 -8.75 2.70
C ILE A 165 17.39 -9.37 3.31
N GLU A 166 16.45 -8.53 3.71
CA GLU A 166 15.23 -8.97 4.39
C GLU A 166 14.01 -8.11 4.01
N ARG A 167 12.83 -8.66 4.24
CA ARG A 167 11.57 -7.93 4.09
C ARG A 167 11.61 -6.64 4.91
N GLY A 168 11.09 -5.55 4.33
CA GLY A 168 11.05 -4.24 4.95
C GLY A 168 12.20 -3.31 4.56
N GLN A 169 13.28 -3.87 3.99
CA GLN A 169 14.28 -3.07 3.30
C GLN A 169 13.73 -2.59 1.95
N VAL A 170 14.44 -1.68 1.32
CA VAL A 170 14.09 -1.10 0.03
C VAL A 170 15.26 -1.25 -0.93
N LEU A 171 15.01 -1.68 -2.15
CA LEU A 171 15.95 -1.50 -3.25
C LEU A 171 15.70 -0.13 -3.87
N ALA A 172 16.71 0.69 -3.94
CA ALA A 172 16.60 2.04 -4.47
C ALA A 172 17.76 2.38 -5.41
N LYS A 173 17.55 3.38 -6.27
CA LYS A 173 18.64 3.99 -7.05
C LYS A 173 19.67 4.55 -6.07
N PRO A 174 20.99 4.30 -6.27
CA PRO A 174 22.03 4.74 -5.36
C PRO A 174 21.93 6.22 -4.99
N GLY A 175 22.00 6.50 -3.67
CA GLY A 175 22.01 7.86 -3.14
C GLY A 175 20.68 8.61 -3.17
N THR A 176 19.55 7.95 -3.46
CA THR A 176 18.24 8.62 -3.57
C THR A 176 17.38 8.49 -2.34
N ILE A 177 17.60 7.47 -1.51
CA ILE A 177 16.90 7.26 -0.25
C ILE A 177 17.92 6.98 0.84
N THR A 178 17.68 7.53 2.02
CA THR A 178 18.49 7.34 3.23
C THR A 178 17.67 6.75 4.37
N CYS A 179 18.37 6.15 5.34
CA CYS A 179 17.76 5.62 6.55
C CYS A 179 17.63 6.69 7.61
N HIS A 180 16.50 6.69 8.32
CA HIS A 180 16.23 7.67 9.36
C HIS A 180 15.46 7.04 10.52
N THR A 181 15.72 7.56 11.72
CA THR A 181 15.03 7.15 12.94
C THR A 181 14.11 8.24 13.48
N LYS A 182 14.36 9.52 13.14
CA LYS A 182 13.64 10.65 13.73
C LYS A 182 13.10 11.59 12.67
N PHE A 183 11.80 11.92 12.80
CA PHE A 183 11.10 12.78 11.84
C PHE A 183 9.90 13.46 12.49
N THR A 184 9.40 14.55 11.87
CA THR A 184 8.07 15.08 12.17
C THR A 184 7.06 14.52 11.17
N ALA A 185 5.83 14.33 11.60
CA ALA A 185 4.76 13.84 10.76
C ALA A 185 3.43 14.51 11.11
N GLN A 186 2.64 14.75 10.07
CA GLN A 186 1.22 15.06 10.23
C GLN A 186 0.48 13.74 10.45
N VAL A 187 -0.21 13.60 11.57
CA VAL A 187 -0.86 12.37 12.01
C VAL A 187 -2.34 12.61 12.25
N TYR A 188 -3.17 11.77 11.65
CA TYR A 188 -4.59 11.68 11.96
C TYR A 188 -4.85 10.47 12.85
N VAL A 189 -5.52 10.68 13.96
CA VAL A 189 -5.87 9.62 14.93
C VAL A 189 -7.31 9.19 14.69
N LEU A 190 -7.50 7.94 14.28
CA LEU A 190 -8.81 7.39 13.95
C LEU A 190 -9.74 7.40 15.16
N THR A 191 -10.99 7.80 14.93
CA THR A 191 -12.06 7.75 15.93
C THR A 191 -12.50 6.31 16.20
N LYS A 192 -13.30 6.11 17.26
CA LYS A 192 -13.90 4.81 17.57
C LYS A 192 -14.78 4.30 16.43
N ASP A 193 -15.56 5.17 15.80
CA ASP A 193 -16.48 4.82 14.71
C ASP A 193 -15.74 4.42 13.43
N GLU A 194 -14.52 4.93 13.24
CA GLU A 194 -13.59 4.50 12.18
C GLU A 194 -12.80 3.23 12.52
N GLY A 195 -13.12 2.58 13.64
CA GLY A 195 -12.42 1.38 14.14
C GLY A 195 -11.12 1.67 14.90
N GLY A 196 -10.85 2.94 15.21
CA GLY A 196 -9.67 3.40 15.91
C GLY A 196 -9.77 3.33 17.44
N ARG A 197 -9.16 4.29 18.09
CA ARG A 197 -9.12 4.41 19.57
C ARG A 197 -10.41 5.07 20.10
N HIS A 198 -10.73 4.76 21.36
CA HIS A 198 -11.78 5.43 22.14
C HIS A 198 -11.22 6.24 23.33
N THR A 199 -9.90 6.18 23.55
CA THR A 199 -9.20 6.90 24.61
C THR A 199 -8.07 7.73 24.03
N PRO A 200 -7.74 8.88 24.63
CA PRO A 200 -6.57 9.66 24.24
C PRO A 200 -5.26 8.90 24.50
N PHE A 201 -4.19 9.35 23.86
CA PHE A 201 -2.84 8.96 24.25
C PHE A 201 -2.03 10.20 24.67
N PHE A 202 -0.99 9.94 25.42
CA PHE A 202 -0.14 10.97 26.01
C PHE A 202 1.25 10.93 25.40
N ASN A 203 2.06 11.92 25.77
CA ASN A 203 3.47 11.94 25.37
C ASN A 203 4.19 10.62 25.73
N ASN A 204 5.15 10.21 24.93
CA ASN A 204 5.84 8.92 25.02
C ASN A 204 4.96 7.70 24.70
N TYR A 205 3.84 7.85 23.99
CA TYR A 205 3.06 6.74 23.46
C TYR A 205 3.90 5.91 22.47
N ARG A 206 3.86 4.57 22.57
CA ARG A 206 4.72 3.64 21.83
C ARG A 206 3.92 2.63 21.00
N PRO A 207 3.35 3.03 19.88
CA PRO A 207 2.70 2.13 18.95
C PRO A 207 3.68 1.50 17.96
N GLN A 208 3.14 0.67 17.04
CA GLN A 208 3.83 0.20 15.86
C GLN A 208 3.52 1.10 14.66
N PHE A 209 4.55 1.47 13.93
CA PHE A 209 4.49 2.24 12.70
C PHE A 209 4.71 1.31 11.52
N TYR A 210 3.78 1.29 10.58
CA TYR A 210 3.84 0.47 9.39
C TYR A 210 4.24 1.32 8.20
N PHE A 211 5.46 1.12 7.72
CA PHE A 211 6.01 1.76 6.54
C PHE A 211 6.18 0.71 5.44
N ARG A 212 5.55 0.92 4.28
CA ARG A 212 5.66 -0.04 3.17
C ARG A 212 5.43 -1.49 3.63
N THR A 213 6.49 -2.31 3.64
CA THR A 213 6.43 -3.75 3.95
C THR A 213 6.97 -4.10 5.34
N THR A 214 7.32 -3.10 6.17
CA THR A 214 7.85 -3.31 7.52
C THR A 214 7.04 -2.60 8.58
N ASP A 215 7.16 -3.09 9.80
CA ASP A 215 6.67 -2.42 11.00
C ASP A 215 7.84 -2.16 11.97
N VAL A 216 7.75 -1.07 12.69
CA VAL A 216 8.74 -0.66 13.67
C VAL A 216 8.07 0.03 14.83
N THR A 217 8.53 -0.27 16.06
CA THR A 217 8.09 0.46 17.24
C THR A 217 8.73 1.85 17.27
N GLY A 218 7.94 2.85 17.60
CA GLY A 218 8.44 4.21 17.78
C GLY A 218 7.76 4.93 18.91
N VAL A 219 8.33 6.05 19.32
CA VAL A 219 7.83 6.93 20.37
C VAL A 219 7.21 8.17 19.74
N CYS A 220 5.96 8.48 20.11
CA CYS A 220 5.29 9.73 19.77
C CYS A 220 5.63 10.79 20.81
N ASN A 221 6.20 11.90 20.36
CA ASN A 221 6.45 13.08 21.15
C ASN A 221 5.50 14.19 20.66
N LEU A 222 4.56 14.56 21.52
CA LEU A 222 3.60 15.63 21.26
C LEU A 222 4.28 16.99 21.28
N PRO A 223 3.77 18.00 20.55
CA PRO A 223 4.32 19.35 20.58
C PRO A 223 4.17 20.00 21.95
N GLU A 224 5.03 20.98 22.24
CA GLU A 224 5.00 21.72 23.49
C GLU A 224 3.61 22.33 23.75
N GLY A 225 3.13 22.17 24.99
CA GLY A 225 1.81 22.66 25.40
C GLY A 225 0.65 21.70 25.10
N THR A 226 0.92 20.56 24.45
CA THR A 226 -0.10 19.51 24.19
C THR A 226 0.09 18.38 25.19
N GLU A 227 -0.87 18.22 26.09
CA GLU A 227 -0.80 17.16 27.13
C GLU A 227 -1.24 15.80 26.56
N MET A 228 -2.22 15.77 25.67
CA MET A 228 -2.80 14.55 25.10
C MET A 228 -3.26 14.76 23.68
N CYS A 229 -3.42 13.66 22.93
CA CYS A 229 -4.00 13.61 21.60
C CYS A 229 -5.28 12.77 21.65
N MET A 230 -6.38 13.31 21.16
CA MET A 230 -7.70 12.68 21.16
C MET A 230 -7.95 11.90 19.86
N PRO A 231 -8.78 10.85 19.90
CA PRO A 231 -9.34 10.30 18.66
C PRO A 231 -10.07 11.36 17.83
N GLY A 232 -9.78 11.43 16.55
CA GLY A 232 -10.26 12.48 15.62
C GLY A 232 -9.31 13.66 15.43
N ASP A 233 -8.26 13.78 16.25
CA ASP A 233 -7.28 14.86 16.10
C ASP A 233 -6.41 14.64 14.86
N ASN A 234 -6.07 15.78 14.24
CA ASN A 234 -5.04 15.88 13.21
C ASN A 234 -3.91 16.76 13.75
N ILE A 235 -2.77 16.16 14.05
CA ILE A 235 -1.70 16.82 14.81
C ILE A 235 -0.33 16.55 14.18
N GLU A 236 0.53 17.57 14.18
CA GLU A 236 1.94 17.38 13.88
C GLU A 236 2.69 16.93 15.16
N MET A 237 3.44 15.84 15.06
CA MET A 237 4.22 15.31 16.17
C MET A 237 5.60 14.85 15.71
N THR A 238 6.54 14.76 16.66
CA THR A 238 7.85 14.16 16.41
C THR A 238 7.80 12.67 16.77
N ILE A 239 8.27 11.83 15.84
CA ILE A 239 8.32 10.39 16.01
C ILE A 239 9.78 9.95 16.01
N GLU A 240 10.13 9.06 16.93
CA GLU A 240 11.45 8.47 17.06
C GLU A 240 11.34 6.95 17.05
N LEU A 241 11.88 6.31 16.01
CA LEU A 241 11.81 4.87 15.77
C LEU A 241 12.97 4.16 16.45
N ILE A 242 12.76 2.90 16.86
CA ILE A 242 13.81 2.08 17.49
C ILE A 242 14.82 1.51 16.47
N HIS A 243 14.46 1.49 15.17
CA HIS A 243 15.32 1.06 14.06
C HIS A 243 15.20 2.03 12.91
N PRO A 244 16.27 2.23 12.12
CA PRO A 244 16.23 3.10 10.95
C PRO A 244 15.37 2.51 9.84
N ILE A 245 14.60 3.37 9.18
CA ILE A 245 13.74 3.02 8.05
C ILE A 245 14.15 3.85 6.83
N ALA A 246 14.11 3.21 5.66
CA ALA A 246 14.26 3.90 4.38
C ALA A 246 13.14 4.92 4.22
N MET A 247 13.47 6.21 4.33
CA MET A 247 12.48 7.28 4.48
C MET A 247 12.78 8.46 3.57
N ALA A 248 11.71 9.12 3.12
CA ALA A 248 11.75 10.40 2.45
C ALA A 248 10.56 11.25 2.89
N GLN A 249 10.65 12.56 2.72
CA GLN A 249 9.52 13.47 2.94
C GLN A 249 8.33 13.05 2.08
N GLY A 250 7.14 13.07 2.67
CA GLY A 250 5.91 12.67 2.02
C GLY A 250 5.57 11.19 2.12
N LEU A 251 6.45 10.34 2.66
CA LEU A 251 6.15 8.93 2.90
C LEU A 251 4.98 8.79 3.88
N THR A 252 3.99 7.98 3.51
CA THR A 252 2.83 7.68 4.35
C THR A 252 3.07 6.43 5.19
N PHE A 253 2.40 6.39 6.34
CA PHE A 253 2.46 5.25 7.25
C PHE A 253 1.15 5.06 8.01
N ALA A 254 0.93 3.84 8.49
CA ALA A 254 -0.16 3.54 9.41
C ALA A 254 0.40 3.36 10.84
N ILE A 255 -0.41 3.76 11.83
CA ILE A 255 -0.13 3.52 13.25
C ILE A 255 -1.04 2.41 13.72
N ARG A 256 -0.48 1.37 14.34
CA ARG A 256 -1.25 0.21 14.82
C ARG A 256 -0.94 -0.10 16.28
N GLU A 257 -1.98 -0.56 16.96
CA GLU A 257 -1.93 -1.02 18.34
C GLU A 257 -2.75 -2.32 18.45
N GLY A 258 -2.12 -3.38 18.95
CA GLY A 258 -2.81 -4.66 19.15
C GLY A 258 -3.45 -5.23 17.87
N GLY A 259 -2.86 -4.99 16.70
CA GLY A 259 -3.37 -5.44 15.40
C GLY A 259 -4.43 -4.54 14.76
N ARG A 260 -4.85 -3.45 15.43
CA ARG A 260 -5.81 -2.47 14.90
C ARG A 260 -5.08 -1.23 14.39
N THR A 261 -5.51 -0.68 13.27
CA THR A 261 -5.07 0.64 12.82
C THR A 261 -5.75 1.69 13.68
N VAL A 262 -4.95 2.51 14.34
CA VAL A 262 -5.41 3.57 15.24
C VAL A 262 -5.10 4.97 14.74
N GLY A 263 -4.35 5.06 13.65
CA GLY A 263 -4.04 6.32 13.01
C GLY A 263 -3.29 6.12 11.71
N SER A 264 -3.13 7.20 10.98
CA SER A 264 -2.31 7.28 9.78
C SER A 264 -1.56 8.59 9.77
N GLY A 265 -0.42 8.61 9.10
CA GLY A 265 0.38 9.83 9.03
C GLY A 265 1.20 9.92 7.76
N ARG A 266 1.75 11.11 7.58
CA ARG A 266 2.66 11.42 6.48
C ARG A 266 3.89 12.15 7.02
N VAL A 267 5.07 11.71 6.62
CA VAL A 267 6.34 12.34 6.99
C VAL A 267 6.37 13.78 6.46
N ALA A 268 6.47 14.74 7.38
CA ALA A 268 6.56 16.16 7.06
C ALA A 268 8.02 16.58 6.87
N THR A 269 8.87 16.26 7.86
CA THR A 269 10.30 16.60 7.81
C THR A 269 11.12 15.48 8.43
N VAL A 270 12.18 15.07 7.76
CA VAL A 270 13.16 14.13 8.29
C VAL A 270 14.19 14.91 9.13
N ILE A 271 14.51 14.40 10.33
CA ILE A 271 15.41 15.07 11.29
C ILE A 271 16.74 14.31 11.40
N GLU A 272 16.69 12.98 11.60
CA GLU A 272 17.88 12.13 11.80
C GLU A 272 17.65 10.69 11.29
#